data_195db94d2b975e3387741f311ec373fb
#
_entry.id   195db94d2b975e3387741f311ec373fb
#
_cell.length_a   1.000
_cell.length_b   1.000
_cell.length_c   1.000
_cell.angle_alpha   90.00
_cell.angle_beta   90.00
_cell.angle_gamma   90.00
#
_symmetry.space_group_name_H-M   'P 1'
#
loop_
_entity.id
_entity.type
_entity.pdbx_description
1 polymer ?
#
loop_
_entity_poly.entity_id
_entity_poly.type
_entity_poly.pdbx_seq_one_letter_code
_entity_poly.pdbx_strand_id
1 'polypeptide(L)'
;MQNRSAVRLAWSAVFVGLLAYAALQEHQQHAHHAQRSTAVDCNQALTAHGFCLRETAGQRGIDFTHRLASFDAKIRHIEPNTAGTGASVAVCDANSDGYEDLYFTNSAQGSSNALYIQQPDGSFRDEANERGLALLSDARGPCTGTWWADADGDGDHDVFVLRYGAP
;
A
#
# COMPACT_ATOMS: atom_id res chain seq x y z
N MET A 1 10.51 59.23 -10.02
CA MET A 1 11.03 57.87 -10.30
C MET A 1 10.76 57.00 -9.06
N GLN A 2 9.69 56.25 -9.06
CA GLN A 2 9.29 55.43 -7.92
C GLN A 2 10.28 54.27 -7.71
N ASN A 3 10.68 54.08 -6.49
CA ASN A 3 11.79 53.20 -6.07
C ASN A 3 11.49 51.72 -6.37
N ARG A 4 11.75 51.30 -7.60
CA ARG A 4 11.55 49.90 -8.08
C ARG A 4 12.27 48.86 -7.23
N SER A 5 13.30 49.23 -6.52
CA SER A 5 14.06 48.35 -5.59
C SER A 5 13.29 48.08 -4.30
N ALA A 6 12.59 49.08 -3.72
CA ALA A 6 11.77 48.89 -2.52
C ALA A 6 10.57 47.98 -2.78
N VAL A 7 9.95 48.10 -3.96
CA VAL A 7 8.82 47.26 -4.36
C VAL A 7 9.30 45.80 -4.55
N ARG A 8 10.45 45.58 -5.17
CA ARG A 8 11.03 44.23 -5.33
C ARG A 8 11.36 43.58 -3.98
N LEU A 9 11.94 44.31 -3.04
CA LEU A 9 12.23 43.85 -1.69
C LEU A 9 10.94 43.49 -0.93
N ALA A 10 9.89 44.27 -1.06
CA ALA A 10 8.59 43.98 -0.43
C ALA A 10 8.00 42.67 -0.99
N TRP A 11 7.98 42.46 -2.30
CA TRP A 11 7.48 41.23 -2.92
C TRP A 11 8.33 40.01 -2.55
N SER A 12 9.65 40.15 -2.45
CA SER A 12 10.52 39.06 -1.99
C SER A 12 10.24 38.67 -0.55
N ALA A 13 9.98 39.63 0.33
CA ALA A 13 9.62 39.35 1.73
C ALA A 13 8.26 38.65 1.84
N VAL A 14 7.26 39.07 1.05
CA VAL A 14 5.95 38.40 0.99
C VAL A 14 6.08 36.96 0.48
N PHE A 15 6.88 36.74 -0.58
CA PHE A 15 7.10 35.40 -1.13
C PHE A 15 7.82 34.46 -0.14
N VAL A 16 8.85 34.94 0.54
CA VAL A 16 9.54 34.18 1.59
C VAL A 16 8.58 33.87 2.76
N GLY A 17 7.74 34.83 3.15
CA GLY A 17 6.72 34.60 4.18
C GLY A 17 5.69 33.53 3.79
N LEU A 18 5.25 33.50 2.53
CA LEU A 18 4.34 32.49 2.02
C LEU A 18 5.00 31.10 1.96
N LEU A 19 6.25 31.01 1.57
CA LEU A 19 7.01 29.74 1.59
C LEU A 19 7.19 29.22 3.01
N ALA A 20 7.54 30.10 3.94
CA ALA A 20 7.67 29.74 5.36
C ALA A 20 6.33 29.26 5.96
N TYR A 21 5.23 29.95 5.59
CA TYR A 21 3.89 29.55 6.00
C TYR A 21 3.49 28.18 5.44
N ALA A 22 3.75 27.91 4.15
CA ALA A 22 3.49 26.63 3.53
C ALA A 22 4.28 25.50 4.20
N ALA A 23 5.57 25.71 4.47
CA ALA A 23 6.42 24.74 5.17
C ALA A 23 5.94 24.47 6.61
N LEU A 24 5.46 25.49 7.31
CA LEU A 24 4.87 25.32 8.64
C LEU A 24 3.56 24.53 8.60
N GLN A 25 2.71 24.74 7.59
CA GLN A 25 1.48 23.98 7.39
C GLN A 25 1.79 22.50 7.10
N GLU A 26 2.76 22.25 6.25
CA GLU A 26 3.20 20.90 5.93
C GLU A 26 3.77 20.19 7.16
N HIS A 27 4.60 20.89 7.94
CA HIS A 27 5.13 20.36 9.20
C HIS A 27 4.05 20.06 10.24
N GLN A 28 3.03 20.93 10.34
CA GLN A 28 1.88 20.69 11.22
C GLN A 28 1.04 19.50 10.77
N GLN A 29 0.82 19.32 9.46
CA GLN A 29 0.11 18.16 8.93
C GLN A 29 0.86 16.86 9.24
N HIS A 30 2.18 16.82 9.06
CA HIS A 30 3.00 15.66 9.43
C HIS A 30 2.99 15.40 10.94
N ALA A 31 3.01 16.44 11.78
CA ALA A 31 2.91 16.29 13.23
C ALA A 31 1.53 15.77 13.66
N HIS A 32 0.43 16.20 13.03
CA HIS A 32 -0.90 15.65 13.28
C HIS A 32 -1.06 14.20 12.82
N HIS A 33 -0.39 13.79 11.72
CA HIS A 33 -0.34 12.38 11.33
C HIS A 33 0.47 11.53 12.31
N ALA A 34 1.59 12.04 12.81
CA ALA A 34 2.41 11.35 13.80
C ALA A 34 1.71 11.20 15.16
N GLN A 35 0.91 12.20 15.57
CA GLN A 35 0.12 12.13 16.81
C GLN A 35 -1.09 11.20 16.75
N ARG A 36 -1.56 10.81 15.56
CA ARG A 36 -2.62 9.80 15.40
C ARG A 36 -2.18 8.37 15.68
N SER A 37 -0.90 8.15 15.88
CA SER A 37 -0.32 6.86 16.32
C SER A 37 -0.36 6.68 17.85
N THR A 38 -1.23 7.35 18.58
CA THR A 38 -1.48 6.97 19.98
C THR A 38 -2.20 5.63 19.98
N ALA A 39 -1.67 4.68 20.75
CA ALA A 39 -2.28 3.38 20.94
C ALA A 39 -3.78 3.54 21.20
N VAL A 40 -4.60 2.95 20.33
CA VAL A 40 -6.06 3.02 20.48
C VAL A 40 -6.43 2.35 21.79
N ASP A 41 -7.12 3.08 22.69
CA ASP A 41 -7.72 2.47 23.86
C ASP A 41 -8.86 1.56 23.42
N CYS A 42 -8.60 0.26 23.40
CA CYS A 42 -9.56 -0.74 22.96
C CYS A 42 -10.84 -0.75 23.82
N ASN A 43 -10.80 -0.39 25.08
CA ASN A 43 -12.00 -0.32 25.92
C ASN A 43 -12.89 0.83 25.47
N GLN A 44 -12.31 1.97 25.16
CA GLN A 44 -13.04 3.12 24.61
C GLN A 44 -13.60 2.81 23.23
N ALA A 45 -12.84 2.17 22.36
CA ALA A 45 -13.28 1.77 21.03
C ALA A 45 -14.42 0.74 21.08
N LEU A 46 -14.33 -0.26 21.95
CA LEU A 46 -15.40 -1.26 22.18
C LEU A 46 -16.69 -0.59 22.68
N THR A 47 -16.58 0.37 23.59
CA THR A 47 -17.75 1.09 24.11
C THR A 47 -18.42 1.96 23.06
N ALA A 48 -17.62 2.64 22.22
CA ALA A 48 -18.11 3.58 21.20
C ALA A 48 -18.59 2.89 19.92
N HIS A 49 -17.96 1.79 19.50
CA HIS A 49 -18.12 1.20 18.17
C HIS A 49 -18.45 -0.29 18.18
N GLY A 50 -18.39 -0.96 19.34
CA GLY A 50 -18.62 -2.41 19.45
C GLY A 50 -17.47 -3.30 18.98
N PHE A 51 -16.36 -2.73 18.51
CA PHE A 51 -15.16 -3.46 18.08
C PHE A 51 -13.90 -2.65 18.31
N CYS A 52 -12.75 -3.35 18.34
CA CYS A 52 -11.41 -2.73 18.37
C CYS A 52 -10.49 -3.47 17.42
N LEU A 53 -9.81 -2.72 16.53
CA LEU A 53 -8.79 -3.25 15.63
C LEU A 53 -7.40 -3.00 16.22
N ARG A 54 -6.53 -4.00 16.12
CA ARG A 54 -5.13 -3.91 16.50
C ARG A 54 -4.25 -4.33 15.33
N GLU A 55 -3.16 -3.61 15.14
CA GLU A 55 -2.11 -4.03 14.22
C GLU A 55 -1.35 -5.23 14.81
N THR A 56 -1.38 -6.35 14.10
CA THR A 56 -0.74 -7.61 14.54
C THR A 56 0.08 -8.27 13.43
N ALA A 57 0.17 -7.68 12.23
CA ALA A 57 0.82 -8.28 11.07
C ALA A 57 2.25 -8.73 11.39
N GLY A 58 3.08 -7.83 11.91
CA GLY A 58 4.47 -8.15 12.24
C GLY A 58 4.61 -9.22 13.34
N GLN A 59 3.68 -9.26 14.31
CA GLN A 59 3.69 -10.28 15.38
C GLN A 59 3.29 -11.67 14.83
N ARG A 60 2.54 -11.68 13.74
CA ARG A 60 2.07 -12.90 13.08
C ARG A 60 2.93 -13.33 11.90
N GLY A 61 4.06 -12.66 11.63
CA GLY A 61 4.99 -13.02 10.56
C GLY A 61 4.66 -12.42 9.20
N ILE A 62 3.76 -11.43 9.13
CA ILE A 62 3.46 -10.69 7.90
C ILE A 62 4.32 -9.42 7.88
N ASP A 63 5.27 -9.36 6.93
CA ASP A 63 6.19 -8.24 6.74
C ASP A 63 6.11 -7.62 5.34
N PHE A 64 5.03 -7.88 4.62
CA PHE A 64 4.81 -7.40 3.27
C PHE A 64 4.80 -5.88 3.21
N THR A 65 5.60 -5.34 2.29
CA THR A 65 5.60 -3.91 1.96
C THR A 65 5.23 -3.71 0.51
N HIS A 66 4.09 -3.08 0.26
CA HIS A 66 3.68 -2.71 -1.09
C HIS A 66 4.61 -1.63 -1.65
N ARG A 67 5.04 -1.81 -2.89
CA ARG A 67 5.84 -0.85 -3.64
C ARG A 67 5.06 -0.39 -4.87
N LEU A 68 5.00 0.92 -5.05
CA LEU A 68 4.31 1.54 -6.19
C LEU A 68 5.08 1.32 -7.49
N ALA A 69 4.33 1.17 -8.59
CA ALA A 69 4.92 1.21 -9.92
C ALA A 69 5.58 2.56 -10.19
N SER A 70 6.73 2.56 -10.84
CA SER A 70 7.36 3.78 -11.32
C SER A 70 6.92 4.05 -12.76
N PHE A 71 6.57 5.29 -13.07
CA PHE A 71 6.15 5.71 -14.38
C PHE A 71 7.28 6.36 -15.16
N ASP A 72 7.25 6.25 -16.49
CA ASP A 72 8.11 7.01 -17.39
C ASP A 72 8.01 8.52 -17.08
N ALA A 73 9.14 9.23 -17.23
CA ALA A 73 9.21 10.67 -16.94
C ALA A 73 8.14 11.48 -17.71
N LYS A 74 7.72 11.03 -18.89
CA LYS A 74 6.70 11.69 -19.71
C LYS A 74 5.30 11.66 -19.09
N ILE A 75 5.00 10.63 -18.31
CA ILE A 75 3.67 10.43 -17.70
C ILE A 75 3.69 10.55 -16.17
N ARG A 76 4.83 10.90 -15.59
CA ARG A 76 4.98 11.05 -14.13
C ARG A 76 3.99 12.06 -13.52
N HIS A 77 3.52 13.02 -14.30
CA HIS A 77 2.55 14.02 -13.84
C HIS A 77 1.17 13.41 -13.47
N ILE A 78 0.86 12.21 -13.97
CA ILE A 78 -0.38 11.50 -13.60
C ILE A 78 -0.17 10.50 -12.45
N GLU A 79 1.08 10.26 -12.02
CA GLU A 79 1.43 9.32 -10.95
C GLU A 79 0.62 9.51 -9.67
N PRO A 80 0.36 10.75 -9.17
CA PRO A 80 -0.46 10.94 -7.98
C PRO A 80 -1.90 10.43 -8.12
N ASN A 81 -2.44 10.41 -9.34
CA ASN A 81 -3.80 9.97 -9.63
C ASN A 81 -3.88 8.44 -9.79
N THR A 82 -2.76 7.80 -10.13
CA THR A 82 -2.66 6.36 -10.39
C THR A 82 -1.95 5.60 -9.28
N ALA A 83 -1.26 6.29 -8.38
CA ALA A 83 -0.51 5.69 -7.27
C ALA A 83 -1.40 4.86 -6.30
N GLY A 84 -2.71 5.13 -6.27
CA GLY A 84 -3.68 4.35 -5.50
C GLY A 84 -4.12 3.05 -6.18
N THR A 85 -3.70 2.81 -7.43
CA THR A 85 -4.05 1.58 -8.15
C THR A 85 -2.90 0.58 -8.05
N GLY A 86 -3.20 -0.66 -7.69
CA GLY A 86 -2.22 -1.73 -7.82
C GLY A 86 -1.81 -2.47 -6.56
N ALA A 87 -2.34 -2.13 -5.41
CA ALA A 87 -2.28 -3.00 -4.25
C ALA A 87 -3.54 -3.86 -4.20
N SER A 88 -3.39 -5.16 -4.01
CA SER A 88 -4.51 -6.07 -3.79
C SER A 88 -4.11 -7.12 -2.77
N VAL A 89 -5.07 -7.52 -1.95
CA VAL A 89 -4.99 -8.70 -1.12
C VAL A 89 -6.22 -9.56 -1.39
N ALA A 90 -6.02 -10.84 -1.58
CA ALA A 90 -7.08 -11.82 -1.67
C ALA A 90 -6.93 -12.85 -0.54
N VAL A 91 -8.06 -13.29 -0.01
CA VAL A 91 -8.17 -14.24 1.09
C VAL A 91 -8.76 -15.53 0.57
N CYS A 92 -8.16 -16.65 0.87
CA CYS A 92 -8.63 -17.99 0.50
C CYS A 92 -7.84 -19.04 1.28
N ASP A 93 -8.46 -20.15 1.58
CA ASP A 93 -7.77 -21.37 2.02
C ASP A 93 -7.10 -22.01 0.77
N ALA A 94 -5.86 -21.60 0.49
CA ALA A 94 -5.14 -21.95 -0.74
C ALA A 94 -4.51 -23.34 -0.72
N ASN A 95 -4.47 -23.98 0.44
CA ASN A 95 -3.92 -25.32 0.64
C ASN A 95 -4.93 -26.34 1.18
N SER A 96 -6.19 -25.93 1.35
CA SER A 96 -7.32 -26.74 1.84
C SER A 96 -7.08 -27.31 3.25
N ASP A 97 -6.42 -26.54 4.13
CA ASP A 97 -6.15 -26.92 5.52
C ASP A 97 -7.18 -26.39 6.53
N GLY A 98 -8.14 -25.60 6.08
CA GLY A 98 -9.20 -24.98 6.87
C GLY A 98 -8.84 -23.64 7.49
N TYR A 99 -7.68 -23.07 7.17
CA TYR A 99 -7.26 -21.72 7.57
C TYR A 99 -7.23 -20.81 6.37
N GLU A 100 -7.57 -19.53 6.59
CA GLU A 100 -7.56 -18.53 5.53
C GLU A 100 -6.15 -17.97 5.29
N ASP A 101 -5.67 -18.06 4.04
CA ASP A 101 -4.38 -17.57 3.58
C ASP A 101 -4.53 -16.20 2.92
N LEU A 102 -3.43 -15.48 2.80
CA LEU A 102 -3.40 -14.12 2.27
C LEU A 102 -2.45 -14.01 1.08
N TYR A 103 -2.96 -13.64 -0.09
CA TYR A 103 -2.11 -13.36 -1.23
C TYR A 103 -2.07 -11.86 -1.54
N PHE A 104 -0.89 -11.28 -1.44
CA PHE A 104 -0.63 -9.86 -1.69
C PHE A 104 0.06 -9.65 -3.03
N THR A 105 -0.45 -8.71 -3.83
CA THR A 105 0.22 -8.29 -5.06
C THR A 105 1.06 -7.04 -4.87
N ASN A 106 2.20 -6.99 -5.57
CA ASN A 106 3.10 -5.84 -5.59
C ASN A 106 3.07 -5.18 -6.97
N SER A 107 3.07 -3.84 -6.99
CA SER A 107 2.93 -3.09 -8.24
C SER A 107 4.26 -2.63 -8.83
N ALA A 108 5.33 -2.53 -8.05
CA ALA A 108 6.63 -2.15 -8.59
C ALA A 108 7.19 -3.24 -9.49
N GLN A 109 7.68 -2.86 -10.65
CA GLN A 109 8.31 -3.78 -11.58
C GLN A 109 9.50 -4.49 -10.92
N GLY A 110 9.54 -5.82 -11.02
CA GLY A 110 10.56 -6.65 -10.39
C GLY A 110 10.39 -6.88 -8.88
N SER A 111 9.32 -6.35 -8.28
CA SER A 111 8.97 -6.65 -6.89
C SER A 111 8.17 -7.94 -6.78
N SER A 112 8.44 -8.71 -5.74
CA SER A 112 7.72 -9.96 -5.48
C SER A 112 6.36 -9.71 -4.86
N ASN A 113 5.39 -10.54 -5.24
CA ASN A 113 4.16 -10.78 -4.50
C ASN A 113 4.47 -11.67 -3.30
N ALA A 114 3.55 -11.79 -2.35
CA ALA A 114 3.67 -12.66 -1.20
C ALA A 114 2.42 -13.52 -1.01
N LEU A 115 2.60 -14.80 -0.71
CA LEU A 115 1.53 -15.72 -0.33
C LEU A 115 1.78 -16.20 1.10
N TYR A 116 1.05 -15.65 2.02
CA TYR A 116 1.15 -15.98 3.43
C TYR A 116 0.19 -17.11 3.77
N ILE A 117 0.73 -18.29 4.01
CA ILE A 117 0.00 -19.47 4.47
C ILE A 117 -0.14 -19.40 5.99
N GLN A 118 -1.39 -19.41 6.47
CA GLN A 118 -1.71 -19.39 7.89
C GLN A 118 -1.36 -20.73 8.53
N GLN A 119 -0.67 -20.67 9.68
CA GLN A 119 -0.29 -21.83 10.46
C GLN A 119 -1.33 -22.09 11.58
N PRO A 120 -1.41 -23.30 12.14
CA PRO A 120 -2.34 -23.62 13.22
C PRO A 120 -2.19 -22.76 14.48
N ASP A 121 -1.00 -22.19 14.71
CA ASP A 121 -0.75 -21.25 15.83
C ASP A 121 -1.19 -19.82 15.52
N GLY A 122 -1.72 -19.57 14.31
CA GLY A 122 -2.18 -18.27 13.83
C GLY A 122 -1.06 -17.38 13.30
N SER A 123 0.18 -17.86 13.21
CA SER A 123 1.25 -17.19 12.47
C SER A 123 1.09 -17.39 10.96
N PHE A 124 1.88 -16.66 10.17
CA PHE A 124 1.89 -16.77 8.72
C PHE A 124 3.30 -17.00 8.20
N ARG A 125 3.42 -17.80 7.13
CA ARG A 125 4.68 -18.08 6.41
C ARG A 125 4.53 -17.73 4.94
N ASP A 126 5.43 -16.92 4.38
CA ASP A 126 5.44 -16.63 2.95
C ASP A 126 5.93 -17.84 2.14
N GLU A 127 5.06 -18.38 1.31
CA GLU A 127 5.33 -19.51 0.40
C GLU A 127 5.26 -19.09 -1.09
N ALA A 128 5.20 -17.79 -1.42
CA ALA A 128 5.02 -17.37 -2.79
C ALA A 128 6.13 -17.86 -3.73
N ASN A 129 7.38 -17.91 -3.28
CA ASN A 129 8.49 -18.43 -4.08
C ASN A 129 8.37 -19.93 -4.34
N GLU A 130 8.01 -20.70 -3.32
CA GLU A 130 7.91 -22.18 -3.38
C GLU A 130 6.78 -22.60 -4.33
N ARG A 131 5.71 -21.81 -4.38
CA ARG A 131 4.52 -22.03 -5.22
C ARG A 131 4.55 -21.32 -6.58
N GLY A 132 5.63 -20.61 -6.92
CA GLY A 132 5.79 -19.91 -8.20
C GLY A 132 4.94 -18.67 -8.36
N LEU A 133 4.42 -18.10 -7.25
CA LEU A 133 3.53 -16.94 -7.24
C LEU A 133 4.22 -15.61 -6.90
N ALA A 134 5.54 -15.64 -6.60
CA ALA A 134 6.26 -14.45 -6.18
C ALA A 134 6.56 -13.48 -7.33
N LEU A 135 7.21 -13.95 -8.40
CA LEU A 135 7.74 -13.07 -9.46
C LEU A 135 6.77 -12.90 -10.62
N LEU A 136 5.64 -12.25 -10.38
CA LEU A 136 4.65 -11.96 -11.40
C LEU A 136 4.68 -10.50 -11.91
N SER A 137 5.31 -9.57 -11.18
CA SER A 137 5.53 -8.18 -11.61
C SER A 137 6.83 -8.06 -12.40
N ASP A 138 6.83 -8.55 -13.63
CA ASP A 138 7.98 -8.52 -14.54
C ASP A 138 7.87 -7.40 -15.60
N ALA A 139 8.68 -7.49 -16.67
CA ALA A 139 8.68 -6.53 -17.76
C ALA A 139 7.32 -6.41 -18.50
N ARG A 140 6.41 -7.35 -18.30
CA ARG A 140 5.08 -7.35 -18.92
C ARG A 140 4.06 -6.50 -18.15
N GLY A 141 4.39 -6.02 -16.99
CA GLY A 141 3.55 -5.07 -16.24
C GLY A 141 3.42 -5.39 -14.75
N PRO A 142 3.02 -4.37 -13.96
CA PRO A 142 2.76 -4.51 -12.54
C PRO A 142 1.51 -5.35 -12.26
N CYS A 143 1.51 -6.07 -11.16
CA CYS A 143 0.30 -6.71 -10.64
C CYS A 143 -0.60 -5.65 -10.01
N THR A 144 -1.91 -5.71 -10.32
CA THR A 144 -2.87 -4.68 -9.91
C THR A 144 -4.10 -5.22 -9.20
N GLY A 145 -4.29 -6.52 -9.23
CA GLY A 145 -5.43 -7.16 -8.61
C GLY A 145 -5.24 -8.66 -8.48
N THR A 146 -5.98 -9.28 -7.56
CA THR A 146 -6.00 -10.72 -7.40
C THR A 146 -7.32 -11.18 -6.82
N TRP A 147 -7.76 -12.39 -7.19
CA TRP A 147 -8.85 -13.11 -6.56
C TRP A 147 -8.68 -14.62 -6.76
N TRP A 148 -9.42 -15.40 -5.96
CA TRP A 148 -9.44 -16.83 -6.04
C TRP A 148 -10.78 -17.35 -6.53
N ALA A 149 -10.78 -18.41 -7.33
CA ALA A 149 -11.97 -19.14 -7.74
C ALA A 149 -11.56 -20.52 -8.26
N ASP A 150 -12.43 -21.50 -8.13
CA ASP A 150 -12.32 -22.79 -8.81
C ASP A 150 -12.75 -22.58 -10.27
N ALA A 151 -11.79 -22.39 -11.18
CA ALA A 151 -12.06 -22.02 -12.56
C ALA A 151 -12.31 -23.21 -13.47
N ASP A 152 -11.75 -24.37 -13.16
CA ASP A 152 -11.91 -25.58 -13.97
C ASP A 152 -12.83 -26.63 -13.34
N GLY A 153 -13.32 -26.41 -12.12
CA GLY A 153 -14.29 -27.24 -11.43
C GLY A 153 -13.70 -28.50 -10.81
N ASP A 154 -12.40 -28.48 -10.51
CA ASP A 154 -11.70 -29.63 -9.91
C ASP A 154 -11.77 -29.65 -8.37
N GLY A 155 -12.26 -28.57 -7.75
CA GLY A 155 -12.44 -28.41 -6.32
C GLY A 155 -11.32 -27.67 -5.62
N ASP A 156 -10.24 -27.32 -6.34
CA ASP A 156 -9.14 -26.50 -5.84
C ASP A 156 -9.37 -25.02 -6.22
N HIS A 157 -8.77 -24.10 -5.46
CA HIS A 157 -8.87 -22.68 -5.78
C HIS A 157 -7.71 -22.24 -6.67
N ASP A 158 -8.07 -21.74 -7.86
CA ASP A 158 -7.14 -21.08 -8.78
C ASP A 158 -6.96 -19.62 -8.40
N VAL A 159 -5.75 -19.08 -8.61
CA VAL A 159 -5.47 -17.67 -8.41
C VAL A 159 -5.44 -16.90 -9.73
N PHE A 160 -6.24 -15.85 -9.81
CA PHE A 160 -6.24 -14.90 -10.92
C PHE A 160 -5.45 -13.67 -10.52
N VAL A 161 -4.42 -13.33 -11.29
CA VAL A 161 -3.60 -12.15 -11.06
C VAL A 161 -3.75 -11.20 -12.24
N LEU A 162 -4.32 -10.04 -11.97
CA LEU A 162 -4.44 -8.97 -12.96
C LEU A 162 -3.13 -8.19 -13.08
N ARG A 163 -2.75 -7.93 -14.33
CA ARG A 163 -1.55 -7.15 -14.67
C ARG A 163 -1.93 -6.01 -15.59
N TYR A 164 -1.40 -4.83 -15.32
CA TYR A 164 -1.60 -3.68 -16.18
C TYR A 164 -0.57 -3.67 -17.32
N GLY A 165 -1.05 -3.56 -18.57
CA GLY A 165 -0.17 -3.48 -19.75
C GLY A 165 0.40 -4.81 -20.22
N ALA A 166 0.00 -5.94 -19.64
CA ALA A 166 0.30 -7.28 -20.13
C ALA A 166 -0.88 -7.80 -20.97
N PRO A 167 -0.61 -8.53 -22.08
CA PRO A 167 -1.63 -9.22 -22.84
C PRO A 167 -2.19 -10.40 -22.02
#